data_7e103067af9381e87d9baa5bdc388061
#
_entry.id   7e103067af9381e87d9baa5bdc388061
#
_cell.length_a   1.000
_cell.length_b   1.000
_cell.length_c   1.000
_cell.angle_alpha   90.00
_cell.angle_beta   90.00
_cell.angle_gamma   90.00
#
_symmetry.space_group_name_H-M   'P 1'
#
loop_
_entity.id
_entity.type
_entity.pdbx_description
1 polymer ?
#
loop_
_entity_poly.entity_id
_entity_poly.type
_entity_poly.pdbx_seq_one_letter_code
_entity_poly.pdbx_strand_id
1 'polypeptide(L)'
;MERVKASRTTFLRSWLLWTAGFLALPLAGFAGSAVIGRVDGPLAALAGGAIAGLIIGGGQTLTSSRRLQARKWIPATAIGMSAGLFLGSAAVSYRTSLADLALMGAINGLVLGTAQAMALPRHAHGRWIWAAAMPALWALGWTVTTLFMIQVGQQFIVFGASGALVVTAITGLLLQVLLPIQAPGEQRPGRPPAAAKA
;
A
#
# COMPACT_ATOMS: atom_id res chain seq x y z
N MET A 1 12.75 -30.51 -2.58
CA MET A 1 11.69 -29.84 -3.33
C MET A 1 12.26 -28.52 -3.86
N GLU A 2 12.71 -28.51 -5.09
CA GLU A 2 13.41 -27.38 -5.69
C GLU A 2 12.36 -26.34 -6.12
N ARG A 3 12.35 -25.18 -5.49
CA ARG A 3 11.47 -24.08 -5.91
C ARG A 3 12.02 -23.51 -7.20
N VAL A 4 11.33 -23.74 -8.30
CA VAL A 4 11.63 -23.08 -9.58
C VAL A 4 11.51 -21.56 -9.35
N LYS A 5 12.64 -20.87 -9.30
CA LYS A 5 12.69 -19.41 -9.18
C LYS A 5 12.05 -18.81 -10.44
N ALA A 6 11.11 -17.88 -10.25
CA ALA A 6 10.57 -17.09 -11.35
C ALA A 6 11.72 -16.48 -12.17
N SER A 7 11.57 -16.42 -13.49
CA SER A 7 12.61 -15.84 -14.35
C SER A 7 12.87 -14.37 -13.95
N ARG A 8 14.11 -13.90 -14.13
CA ARG A 8 14.47 -12.50 -13.84
C ARG A 8 13.54 -11.51 -14.53
N THR A 9 13.10 -11.80 -15.74
CA THR A 9 12.16 -10.98 -16.52
C THR A 9 10.78 -10.92 -15.87
N THR A 10 10.26 -12.04 -15.36
CA THR A 10 8.97 -12.09 -14.66
C THR A 10 9.03 -11.31 -13.35
N PHE A 11 10.13 -11.45 -12.60
CA PHE A 11 10.37 -10.69 -11.37
C PHE A 11 10.37 -9.18 -11.64
N LEU A 12 11.22 -8.72 -12.58
CA LEU A 12 11.36 -7.30 -12.93
C LEU A 12 10.02 -6.71 -13.42
N ARG A 13 9.34 -7.41 -14.33
CA ARG A 13 8.03 -6.96 -14.83
C ARG A 13 7.02 -6.78 -13.71
N SER A 14 6.94 -7.73 -12.79
CA SER A 14 6.00 -7.65 -11.68
C SER A 14 6.37 -6.55 -10.70
N TRP A 15 7.66 -6.37 -10.41
CA TRP A 15 8.15 -5.29 -9.56
C TRP A 15 7.88 -3.92 -10.19
N LEU A 16 8.16 -3.75 -11.49
CA LEU A 16 7.89 -2.51 -12.21
C LEU A 16 6.40 -2.18 -12.26
N LEU A 17 5.54 -3.18 -12.51
CA LEU A 17 4.09 -2.99 -12.48
C LEU A 17 3.61 -2.52 -11.10
N TRP A 18 4.08 -3.15 -10.03
CA TRP A 18 3.74 -2.72 -8.68
C TRP A 18 4.25 -1.30 -8.41
N THR A 19 5.51 -1.01 -8.77
CA THR A 19 6.11 0.32 -8.59
C THR A 19 5.33 1.39 -9.35
N ALA A 20 4.86 1.09 -10.58
CA ALA A 20 4.01 2.00 -11.34
C ALA A 20 2.68 2.33 -10.62
N GLY A 21 2.26 1.48 -9.69
CA GLY A 21 1.13 1.74 -8.80
C GLY A 21 1.31 2.96 -7.89
N PHE A 22 2.55 3.54 -7.82
CA PHE A 22 2.79 4.80 -7.09
C PHE A 22 1.89 5.94 -7.59
N LEU A 23 1.46 5.92 -8.85
CA LEU A 23 0.58 6.92 -9.44
C LEU A 23 -0.79 7.00 -8.73
N ALA A 24 -1.21 5.93 -8.07
CA ALA A 24 -2.45 5.94 -7.29
C ALA A 24 -2.38 6.88 -6.08
N LEU A 25 -1.18 7.16 -5.53
CA LEU A 25 -1.05 8.01 -4.35
C LEU A 25 -1.29 9.50 -4.66
N PRO A 26 -0.63 10.13 -5.65
CA PRO A 26 -0.96 11.52 -6.00
C PRO A 26 -2.40 11.67 -6.48
N LEU A 27 -2.96 10.69 -7.21
CA LEU A 27 -4.38 10.69 -7.58
C LEU A 27 -5.28 10.64 -6.34
N ALA A 28 -4.94 9.83 -5.35
CA ALA A 28 -5.67 9.75 -4.09
C ALA A 28 -5.60 11.06 -3.31
N GLY A 29 -4.43 11.69 -3.25
CA GLY A 29 -4.25 13.02 -2.64
C GLY A 29 -5.09 14.08 -3.33
N PHE A 30 -5.05 14.13 -4.65
CA PHE A 30 -5.84 15.07 -5.44
C PHE A 30 -7.35 14.85 -5.25
N ALA A 31 -7.83 13.62 -5.40
CA ALA A 31 -9.25 13.31 -5.26
C ALA A 31 -9.76 13.60 -3.84
N GLY A 32 -9.00 13.22 -2.82
CA GLY A 32 -9.35 13.51 -1.45
C GLY A 32 -9.43 15.03 -1.18
N SER A 33 -8.42 15.79 -1.61
CA SER A 33 -8.40 17.24 -1.43
C SER A 33 -9.52 17.95 -2.20
N ALA A 34 -9.89 17.43 -3.37
CA ALA A 34 -11.01 17.99 -4.16
C ALA A 34 -12.36 17.80 -3.47
N VAL A 35 -12.52 16.72 -2.68
CA VAL A 35 -13.80 16.41 -2.01
C VAL A 35 -13.87 17.02 -0.61
N ILE A 36 -12.79 16.91 0.18
CA ILE A 36 -12.80 17.30 1.60
C ILE A 36 -12.00 18.56 1.92
N GLY A 37 -11.22 19.09 0.97
CA GLY A 37 -10.29 20.17 1.22
C GLY A 37 -9.08 19.72 2.06
N ARG A 38 -8.70 20.53 3.06
CA ARG A 38 -7.58 20.27 3.96
C ARG A 38 -7.96 19.30 5.07
N VAL A 39 -6.98 18.51 5.53
CA VAL A 39 -7.16 17.66 6.70
C VAL A 39 -6.81 18.47 7.96
N ASP A 40 -7.77 19.22 8.45
CA ASP A 40 -7.65 20.09 9.64
C ASP A 40 -8.53 19.64 10.82
N GLY A 41 -9.22 18.51 10.67
CA GLY A 41 -10.08 17.95 11.69
C GLY A 41 -10.39 16.46 11.54
N PRO A 42 -11.02 15.86 12.53
CA PRO A 42 -11.29 14.41 12.59
C PRO A 42 -12.08 13.89 11.40
N LEU A 43 -13.17 14.58 11.01
CA LEU A 43 -14.03 14.16 9.91
C LEU A 43 -13.29 14.23 8.57
N ALA A 44 -12.50 15.31 8.34
CA ALA A 44 -11.68 15.44 7.15
C ALA A 44 -10.62 14.34 7.07
N ALA A 45 -9.98 13.99 8.18
CA ALA A 45 -9.01 12.90 8.25
C ALA A 45 -9.65 11.54 7.93
N LEU A 46 -10.81 11.23 8.53
CA LEU A 46 -11.51 9.97 8.28
C LEU A 46 -11.99 9.87 6.83
N ALA A 47 -12.67 10.89 6.33
CA ALA A 47 -13.22 10.89 4.98
C ALA A 47 -12.10 10.91 3.91
N GLY A 48 -11.10 11.78 4.08
CA GLY A 48 -9.95 11.85 3.18
C GLY A 48 -9.14 10.57 3.16
N GLY A 49 -8.90 9.98 4.32
CA GLY A 49 -8.25 8.68 4.43
C GLY A 49 -9.03 7.56 3.75
N ALA A 50 -10.36 7.55 3.88
CA ALA A 50 -11.21 6.56 3.22
C ALA A 50 -11.14 6.68 1.68
N ILE A 51 -11.31 7.91 1.14
CA ILE A 51 -11.21 8.18 -0.29
C ILE A 51 -9.84 7.78 -0.82
N ALA A 52 -8.77 8.23 -0.15
CA ALA A 52 -7.41 7.89 -0.54
C ALA A 52 -7.16 6.38 -0.48
N GLY A 53 -7.63 5.71 0.56
CA GLY A 53 -7.48 4.27 0.72
C GLY A 53 -8.21 3.45 -0.34
N LEU A 54 -9.37 3.88 -0.80
CA LEU A 54 -10.08 3.24 -1.93
C LEU A 54 -9.27 3.32 -3.22
N ILE A 55 -8.73 4.49 -3.54
CA ILE A 55 -7.95 4.73 -4.76
C ILE A 55 -6.62 3.97 -4.70
N ILE A 56 -5.90 4.08 -3.58
CA ILE A 56 -4.63 3.38 -3.37
C ILE A 56 -4.84 1.86 -3.42
N GLY A 57 -5.83 1.34 -2.67
CA GLY A 57 -6.14 -0.08 -2.64
C GLY A 57 -6.55 -0.62 -4.02
N GLY A 58 -7.31 0.15 -4.78
CA GLY A 58 -7.66 -0.13 -6.17
C GLY A 58 -6.42 -0.22 -7.07
N GLY A 59 -5.59 0.81 -7.06
CA GLY A 59 -4.34 0.85 -7.82
C GLY A 59 -3.40 -0.30 -7.48
N GLN A 60 -3.19 -0.58 -6.20
CA GLN A 60 -2.39 -1.71 -5.73
C GLN A 60 -2.95 -3.06 -6.19
N THR A 61 -4.26 -3.22 -6.19
CA THR A 61 -4.89 -4.45 -6.67
C THR A 61 -4.65 -4.65 -8.16
N LEU A 62 -4.82 -3.59 -8.97
CA LEU A 62 -4.59 -3.63 -10.41
C LEU A 62 -3.13 -3.97 -10.75
N THR A 63 -2.18 -3.39 -10.02
CA THR A 63 -0.75 -3.57 -10.26
C THR A 63 -0.13 -4.79 -9.58
N SER A 64 -0.90 -5.50 -8.75
CA SER A 64 -0.43 -6.65 -7.96
C SER A 64 -0.18 -7.93 -8.76
N SER A 65 -0.44 -7.95 -10.07
CA SER A 65 -0.38 -9.17 -10.90
C SER A 65 -1.29 -10.29 -10.33
N ARG A 66 -2.49 -9.92 -9.91
CA ARG A 66 -3.53 -10.80 -9.33
C ARG A 66 -3.14 -11.50 -8.01
N ARG A 67 -2.09 -11.03 -7.33
CA ARG A 67 -1.66 -11.57 -6.03
C ARG A 67 -2.55 -11.13 -4.87
N LEU A 68 -3.22 -9.99 -5.00
CA LEU A 68 -4.12 -9.44 -3.99
C LEU A 68 -5.58 -9.66 -4.37
N GLN A 69 -6.39 -9.96 -3.37
CA GLN A 69 -7.84 -10.11 -3.52
C GLN A 69 -8.52 -8.76 -3.34
N ALA A 70 -9.05 -8.16 -4.40
CA ALA A 70 -9.67 -6.83 -4.39
C ALA A 70 -10.72 -6.67 -3.27
N ARG A 71 -11.60 -7.67 -3.11
CA ARG A 71 -12.67 -7.64 -2.10
C ARG A 71 -12.18 -7.52 -0.65
N LYS A 72 -10.95 -7.92 -0.37
CA LYS A 72 -10.34 -7.84 0.97
C LYS A 72 -9.38 -6.66 1.05
N TRP A 73 -8.57 -6.48 0.01
CA TRP A 73 -7.49 -5.50 0.00
C TRP A 73 -8.00 -4.07 -0.04
N ILE A 74 -8.96 -3.78 -0.92
CA ILE A 74 -9.50 -2.41 -1.05
C ILE A 74 -10.17 -1.93 0.25
N PRO A 75 -11.12 -2.68 0.86
CA PRO A 75 -11.71 -2.25 2.12
C PRO A 75 -10.69 -2.14 3.26
N ALA A 76 -9.75 -3.07 3.36
CA ALA A 76 -8.71 -3.02 4.39
C ALA A 76 -7.82 -1.78 4.23
N THR A 77 -7.46 -1.43 2.98
CA THR A 77 -6.70 -0.22 2.70
C THR A 77 -7.51 1.04 3.02
N ALA A 78 -8.81 1.07 2.66
CA ALA A 78 -9.68 2.21 2.95
C ALA A 78 -9.87 2.43 4.46
N ILE A 79 -10.17 1.37 5.21
CA ILE A 79 -10.33 1.43 6.67
C ILE A 79 -9.00 1.79 7.34
N GLY A 80 -7.91 1.13 6.92
CA GLY A 80 -6.57 1.38 7.45
C GLY A 80 -6.09 2.80 7.22
N MET A 81 -6.32 3.36 6.03
CA MET A 81 -6.01 4.75 5.70
C MET A 81 -6.88 5.74 6.48
N SER A 82 -8.18 5.47 6.58
CA SER A 82 -9.13 6.32 7.31
C SER A 82 -8.74 6.43 8.78
N ALA A 83 -8.65 5.29 9.47
CA ALA A 83 -8.30 5.25 10.88
C ALA A 83 -6.85 5.70 11.14
N GLY A 84 -5.92 5.31 10.27
CA GLY A 84 -4.51 5.66 10.39
C GLY A 84 -4.26 7.16 10.21
N LEU A 85 -4.88 7.79 9.21
CA LEU A 85 -4.77 9.22 9.00
C LEU A 85 -5.41 10.01 10.16
N PHE A 86 -6.57 9.57 10.63
CA PHE A 86 -7.22 10.18 11.80
C PHE A 86 -6.31 10.12 13.03
N LEU A 87 -5.82 8.94 13.41
CA LEU A 87 -4.98 8.77 14.59
C LEU A 87 -3.65 9.50 14.47
N GLY A 88 -3.01 9.40 13.29
CA GLY A 88 -1.74 10.05 13.03
C GLY A 88 -1.84 11.57 13.05
N SER A 89 -2.84 12.15 12.38
CA SER A 89 -3.06 13.61 12.36
C SER A 89 -3.42 14.14 13.74
N ALA A 90 -4.27 13.44 14.49
CA ALA A 90 -4.63 13.82 15.85
C ALA A 90 -3.39 13.78 16.78
N ALA A 91 -2.55 12.75 16.67
CA ALA A 91 -1.35 12.61 17.49
C ALA A 91 -0.37 13.78 17.34
N VAL A 92 -0.32 14.41 16.16
CA VAL A 92 0.54 15.58 15.89
C VAL A 92 -0.24 16.89 15.93
N SER A 93 -1.49 16.88 16.40
CA SER A 93 -2.36 18.07 16.42
C SER A 93 -2.43 18.78 15.06
N TYR A 94 -2.48 18.00 13.97
CA TYR A 94 -2.56 18.48 12.57
C TYR A 94 -1.39 19.35 12.12
N ARG A 95 -0.24 19.28 12.82
CA ARG A 95 0.98 20.01 12.44
C ARG A 95 1.68 19.32 11.26
N THR A 96 2.46 20.11 10.50
CA THR A 96 3.10 19.68 9.24
C THR A 96 4.62 19.87 9.23
N SER A 97 5.27 19.94 10.41
CA SER A 97 6.73 19.88 10.44
C SER A 97 7.23 18.52 9.93
N LEU A 98 8.48 18.42 9.51
CA LEU A 98 9.07 17.16 9.07
C LEU A 98 8.90 16.05 10.12
N ALA A 99 9.17 16.37 11.39
CA ALA A 99 9.02 15.41 12.48
C ALA A 99 7.55 15.00 12.69
N ASP A 100 6.63 15.96 12.64
CA ASP A 100 5.20 15.69 12.77
C ASP A 100 4.69 14.80 11.63
N LEU A 101 5.08 15.08 10.38
CA LEU A 101 4.69 14.28 9.22
C LEU A 101 5.29 12.88 9.24
N ALA A 102 6.54 12.74 9.68
CA ALA A 102 7.16 11.42 9.85
C ALA A 102 6.46 10.60 10.94
N LEU A 103 6.12 11.21 12.08
CA LEU A 103 5.38 10.54 13.16
C LEU A 103 3.96 10.19 12.72
N MET A 104 3.24 11.12 12.10
CA MET A 104 1.92 10.87 11.52
C MET A 104 1.98 9.71 10.52
N GLY A 105 2.99 9.71 9.65
CA GLY A 105 3.22 8.65 8.70
C GLY A 105 3.48 7.30 9.37
N ALA A 106 4.29 7.26 10.43
CA ALA A 106 4.55 6.03 11.18
C ALA A 106 3.27 5.46 11.79
N ILE A 107 2.44 6.30 12.40
CA ILE A 107 1.16 5.88 13.01
C ILE A 107 0.19 5.40 11.92
N ASN A 108 0.05 6.17 10.83
CA ASN A 108 -0.78 5.77 9.71
C ASN A 108 -0.29 4.45 9.09
N GLY A 109 1.02 4.31 8.88
CA GLY A 109 1.62 3.09 8.38
C GLY A 109 1.38 1.88 9.28
N LEU A 110 1.40 2.05 10.60
CA LEU A 110 1.10 0.98 11.56
C LEU A 110 -0.34 0.47 11.39
N VAL A 111 -1.30 1.38 11.36
CA VAL A 111 -2.73 1.03 11.24
C VAL A 111 -3.03 0.43 9.88
N LEU A 112 -2.57 1.09 8.81
CA LEU A 112 -2.72 0.63 7.44
C LEU A 112 -2.05 -0.73 7.21
N GLY A 113 -0.79 -0.85 7.63
CA GLY A 113 -0.01 -2.08 7.48
C GLY A 113 -0.64 -3.27 8.20
N THR A 114 -1.21 -3.04 9.38
CA THR A 114 -1.95 -4.07 10.13
C THR A 114 -3.21 -4.50 9.38
N ALA A 115 -4.03 -3.54 8.92
CA ALA A 115 -5.24 -3.82 8.16
C ALA A 115 -4.93 -4.60 6.86
N GLN A 116 -3.88 -4.17 6.13
CA GLN A 116 -3.43 -4.84 4.92
C GLN A 116 -2.84 -6.24 5.20
N ALA A 117 -2.09 -6.42 6.28
CA ALA A 117 -1.57 -7.74 6.67
C ALA A 117 -2.70 -8.75 6.95
N MET A 118 -3.81 -8.30 7.53
CA MET A 118 -5.00 -9.15 7.71
C MET A 118 -5.68 -9.50 6.37
N ALA A 119 -5.61 -8.60 5.39
CA ALA A 119 -6.19 -8.80 4.05
C ALA A 119 -5.30 -9.66 3.13
N LEU A 120 -4.00 -9.81 3.44
CA LEU A 120 -3.11 -10.67 2.67
C LEU A 120 -3.61 -12.13 2.68
N PRO A 121 -3.38 -12.88 1.59
CA PRO A 121 -3.74 -14.29 1.53
C PRO A 121 -3.13 -15.08 2.69
N ARG A 122 -3.89 -16.05 3.23
CA ARG A 122 -3.43 -16.86 4.38
C ARG A 122 -2.12 -17.62 4.14
N HIS A 123 -1.80 -17.91 2.89
CA HIS A 123 -0.55 -18.56 2.50
C HIS A 123 0.64 -17.59 2.38
N ALA A 124 0.44 -16.28 2.56
CA ALA A 124 1.53 -15.31 2.58
C ALA A 124 2.41 -15.56 3.81
N HIS A 125 3.65 -16.00 3.57
CA HIS A 125 4.63 -16.24 4.63
C HIS A 125 5.07 -14.90 5.21
N GLY A 126 5.00 -14.77 6.54
CA GLY A 126 5.48 -13.56 7.19
C GLY A 126 4.65 -12.30 6.92
N ARG A 127 3.33 -12.42 6.72
CA ARG A 127 2.43 -11.25 6.51
C ARG A 127 2.58 -10.15 7.55
N TRP A 128 3.00 -10.48 8.77
CA TRP A 128 3.28 -9.51 9.82
C TRP A 128 4.56 -8.70 9.59
N ILE A 129 5.47 -9.19 8.72
CA ILE A 129 6.62 -8.40 8.24
C ILE A 129 6.11 -7.20 7.44
N TRP A 130 5.02 -7.37 6.67
CA TRP A 130 4.35 -6.25 6.00
C TRP A 130 3.90 -5.20 7.00
N ALA A 131 3.13 -5.60 8.03
CA ALA A 131 2.67 -4.69 9.07
C ALA A 131 3.82 -3.99 9.80
N ALA A 132 4.89 -4.71 10.12
CA ALA A 132 6.05 -4.16 10.82
C ALA A 132 6.89 -3.19 9.95
N ALA A 133 6.93 -3.39 8.64
CA ALA A 133 7.66 -2.51 7.73
C ALA A 133 6.92 -1.19 7.44
N MET A 134 5.58 -1.22 7.42
CA MET A 134 4.78 -0.09 6.98
C MET A 134 4.97 1.19 7.80
N PRO A 135 5.13 1.19 9.14
CA PRO A 135 5.42 2.41 9.89
C PRO A 135 6.66 3.14 9.39
N ALA A 136 7.77 2.41 9.23
CA ALA A 136 9.02 2.99 8.76
C ALA A 136 8.92 3.49 7.30
N LEU A 137 8.26 2.72 6.44
CA LEU A 137 8.09 3.08 5.03
C LEU A 137 7.19 4.32 4.86
N TRP A 138 6.13 4.44 5.65
CA TRP A 138 5.25 5.61 5.59
C TRP A 138 5.91 6.85 6.17
N ALA A 139 6.67 6.73 7.27
CA ALA A 139 7.52 7.81 7.76
C ALA A 139 8.53 8.25 6.71
N LEU A 140 9.19 7.30 6.04
CA LEU A 140 10.13 7.56 4.94
C LEU A 140 9.45 8.28 3.77
N GLY A 141 8.23 7.86 3.38
CA GLY A 141 7.47 8.49 2.31
C GLY A 141 7.21 9.99 2.57
N TRP A 142 6.80 10.33 3.79
CA TRP A 142 6.63 11.72 4.20
C TRP A 142 7.95 12.47 4.27
N THR A 143 9.00 11.86 4.81
CA THR A 143 10.34 12.45 4.89
C THR A 143 10.87 12.79 3.48
N VAL A 144 10.83 11.84 2.55
CA VAL A 144 11.26 12.05 1.16
C VAL A 144 10.44 13.17 0.51
N THR A 145 9.12 13.13 0.66
CA THR A 145 8.23 14.17 0.10
C THR A 145 8.58 15.57 0.61
N THR A 146 8.82 15.70 1.91
CA THR A 146 9.15 16.99 2.53
C THR A 146 10.53 17.50 2.09
N LEU A 147 11.53 16.63 2.00
CA LEU A 147 12.87 16.98 1.56
C LEU A 147 12.91 17.42 0.09
N PHE A 148 12.01 16.91 -0.74
CA PHE A 148 11.86 17.40 -2.13
C PHE A 148 11.03 18.68 -2.25
N MET A 149 10.85 19.44 -1.16
CA MET A 149 10.21 20.76 -1.12
C MET A 149 8.77 20.76 -1.65
N ILE A 150 8.09 19.62 -1.66
CA ILE A 150 6.66 19.55 -2.01
C ILE A 150 5.89 20.22 -0.88
N GLN A 151 5.02 21.18 -1.21
CA GLN A 151 4.24 21.93 -0.22
C GLN A 151 3.17 21.04 0.44
N VAL A 152 3.61 20.29 1.43
CA VAL A 152 2.76 19.35 2.20
C VAL A 152 1.72 20.04 3.08
N GLY A 153 1.89 21.35 3.34
CA GLY A 153 0.99 22.13 4.18
C GLY A 153 -0.41 22.36 3.61
N GLN A 154 -0.64 22.07 2.31
CA GLN A 154 -1.92 22.29 1.67
C GLN A 154 -2.70 21.00 1.37
N GLN A 155 -2.01 19.85 1.27
CA GLN A 155 -2.62 18.58 0.94
C GLN A 155 -1.99 17.48 1.78
N PHE A 156 -2.66 17.05 2.80
CA PHE A 156 -2.04 16.29 3.86
C PHE A 156 -2.67 14.89 4.05
N ILE A 157 -3.37 14.43 3.02
CA ILE A 157 -4.01 13.10 3.02
C ILE A 157 -2.99 12.01 2.80
N VAL A 158 -2.04 12.25 1.89
CA VAL A 158 -1.01 11.28 1.50
C VAL A 158 0.23 12.02 1.01
N PHE A 159 1.39 11.40 1.15
CA PHE A 159 2.66 11.96 0.69
C PHE A 159 2.73 12.05 -0.85
N GLY A 160 3.58 12.95 -1.34
CA GLY A 160 3.72 13.25 -2.77
C GLY A 160 4.35 12.13 -3.59
N ALA A 161 4.47 12.38 -4.91
CA ALA A 161 4.92 11.37 -5.87
C ALA A 161 6.32 10.81 -5.59
N SER A 162 7.25 11.63 -5.07
CA SER A 162 8.61 11.17 -4.72
C SER A 162 8.59 10.14 -3.60
N GLY A 163 7.89 10.42 -2.51
CA GLY A 163 7.70 9.48 -1.41
C GLY A 163 6.92 8.24 -1.85
N ALA A 164 5.89 8.43 -2.68
CA ALA A 164 5.10 7.35 -3.24
C ALA A 164 5.95 6.36 -4.06
N LEU A 165 6.82 6.89 -4.92
CA LEU A 165 7.72 6.06 -5.73
C LEU A 165 8.65 5.22 -4.86
N VAL A 166 9.29 5.83 -3.86
CA VAL A 166 10.20 5.12 -2.94
C VAL A 166 9.46 4.03 -2.17
N VAL A 167 8.32 4.36 -1.56
CA VAL A 167 7.52 3.40 -0.78
C VAL A 167 7.01 2.25 -1.63
N THR A 168 6.51 2.53 -2.84
CA THR A 168 6.01 1.46 -3.72
C THR A 168 7.12 0.60 -4.28
N ALA A 169 8.30 1.16 -4.58
CA ALA A 169 9.45 0.38 -5.01
C ALA A 169 9.88 -0.62 -3.93
N ILE A 170 9.99 -0.18 -2.67
CA ILE A 170 10.40 -1.03 -1.54
C ILE A 170 9.30 -2.05 -1.22
N THR A 171 8.03 -1.64 -1.14
CA THR A 171 6.92 -2.57 -0.89
C THR A 171 6.74 -3.57 -2.03
N GLY A 172 7.13 -3.21 -3.25
CA GLY A 172 7.17 -4.12 -4.39
C GLY A 172 8.16 -5.26 -4.19
N LEU A 173 9.36 -4.97 -3.66
CA LEU A 173 10.34 -6.01 -3.29
C LEU A 173 9.80 -6.88 -2.15
N LEU A 174 9.23 -6.27 -1.13
CA LEU A 174 8.63 -6.98 0.00
C LEU A 174 7.51 -7.91 -0.47
N LEU A 175 6.66 -7.46 -1.39
CA LEU A 175 5.58 -8.27 -1.95
C LEU A 175 6.09 -9.49 -2.72
N GLN A 176 7.24 -9.38 -3.40
CA GLN A 176 7.88 -10.52 -4.08
C GLN A 176 8.36 -11.59 -3.08
N VAL A 177 8.82 -11.16 -1.90
CA VAL A 177 9.24 -12.08 -0.84
C VAL A 177 8.04 -12.76 -0.18
N LEU A 178 6.99 -11.99 0.11
CA LEU A 178 5.81 -12.50 0.82
C LEU A 178 4.87 -13.33 -0.06
N LEU A 179 4.77 -12.95 -1.34
CA LEU A 179 3.91 -13.58 -2.34
C LEU A 179 4.68 -13.78 -3.65
N PRO A 180 5.60 -14.76 -3.70
CA PRO A 180 6.34 -15.04 -4.92
C PRO A 180 5.40 -15.40 -6.08
N ILE A 181 5.76 -14.99 -7.29
CA ILE A 181 5.01 -15.37 -8.48
C ILE A 181 5.30 -16.84 -8.77
N GLN A 182 4.25 -17.65 -8.85
CA GLN A 182 4.35 -19.03 -9.27
C GLN A 182 4.58 -19.07 -10.79
N ALA A 183 5.51 -19.92 -11.23
CA ALA A 183 5.74 -20.14 -12.66
C ALA A 183 4.49 -20.75 -13.31
N PRO A 184 4.14 -20.35 -14.56
CA PRO A 184 3.08 -21.01 -15.30
C PRO A 184 3.44 -22.48 -15.51
N GLY A 185 2.63 -23.40 -14.93
CA GLY A 185 2.86 -24.86 -15.05
C GLY A 185 2.89 -25.62 -13.73
N GLU A 186 2.95 -24.95 -12.59
CA GLU A 186 2.89 -25.61 -11.29
C GLU A 186 1.41 -25.98 -10.98
N GLN A 187 0.98 -27.10 -11.56
CA GLN A 187 -0.31 -27.70 -11.20
C GLN A 187 -0.28 -28.03 -9.68
N ARG A 188 -1.30 -27.58 -8.96
CA ARG A 188 -1.48 -27.97 -7.55
C ARG A 188 -1.37 -29.50 -7.46
N PRO A 189 -0.44 -30.06 -6.66
CA PRO A 189 -0.45 -31.49 -6.39
C PRO A 189 -1.81 -31.85 -5.80
N GLY A 190 -2.57 -32.70 -6.48
CA GLY A 190 -3.84 -33.19 -5.97
C GLY A 190 -5.08 -32.92 -6.81
N ARG A 191 -4.99 -32.33 -7.99
CA ARG A 191 -6.15 -32.31 -8.89
C ARG A 191 -6.03 -33.52 -9.85
N PRO A 192 -6.91 -34.53 -9.71
CA PRO A 192 -6.93 -35.64 -10.67
C PRO A 192 -7.14 -35.10 -12.07
N PRO A 193 -6.53 -35.70 -13.11
CA PRO A 193 -6.82 -35.32 -14.48
C PRO A 193 -8.32 -35.45 -14.72
N ALA A 194 -8.91 -34.41 -15.32
CA ALA A 194 -10.30 -34.46 -15.73
C ALA A 194 -10.49 -35.71 -16.60
N ALA A 195 -11.30 -36.64 -16.12
CA ALA A 195 -11.65 -37.86 -16.89
C ALA A 195 -12.13 -37.38 -18.27
N ALA A 196 -11.43 -37.81 -19.31
CA ALA A 196 -11.88 -37.62 -20.68
C ALA A 196 -13.23 -38.36 -20.79
N LYS A 197 -14.27 -37.57 -21.00
CA LYS A 197 -15.58 -38.16 -21.34
C LYS A 197 -15.46 -38.69 -22.77
N ALA A 198 -15.46 -40.05 -22.88
CA ALA A 198 -15.68 -40.78 -24.10
C ALA A 198 -17.13 -40.61 -24.58
#